data_b4ee70de1b1b24be472ac4b96d9efa5d
#
_entry.id   b4ee70de1b1b24be472ac4b96d9efa5d
#
_cell.length_a   1.000
_cell.length_b   1.000
_cell.length_c   1.000
_cell.angle_alpha   90.00
_cell.angle_beta   90.00
_cell.angle_gamma   90.00
#
_symmetry.space_group_name_H-M   'P 1'
#
loop_
_entity.id
_entity.type
_entity.pdbx_description
1 polymer ?
#
loop_
_entity_poly.entity_id
_entity_poly.type
_entity_poly.pdbx_seq_one_letter_code
_entity_poly.pdbx_strand_id
1 'polypeptide(L)'
;LMAIAPLSETKVDEWDRMIDINIKGVLYGIAAALPVFQQQNSGHFINISSVAGIKVFSPGGTVYSGTKYAVSAITEGLRHEVGGAIRATTILPGAVDSELKFGSSHEQSANNVKDFYQQAISSDSVARAIAYAIEQPADVDINEIVLRPTVQDF
;
A
#
# COMPACT_ATOMS: atom_id res chain seq x y z
N LEU A 1 -6.70 4.33 -3.42
CA LEU A 1 -7.19 5.72 -3.30
C LEU A 1 -6.48 6.45 -2.15
N MET A 2 -6.14 7.73 -2.37
CA MET A 2 -5.55 8.59 -1.35
C MET A 2 -6.29 9.93 -1.37
N ALA A 3 -7.20 10.10 -0.43
CA ALA A 3 -7.90 11.37 -0.20
C ALA A 3 -7.34 12.01 1.07
N ILE A 4 -6.64 13.12 0.92
CA ILE A 4 -5.99 13.85 2.01
C ILE A 4 -6.82 15.07 2.37
N ALA A 5 -7.29 15.13 3.61
CA ALA A 5 -8.00 16.26 4.17
C ALA A 5 -7.87 16.24 5.70
N PRO A 6 -7.84 17.40 6.38
CA PRO A 6 -7.95 17.43 7.84
C PRO A 6 -9.21 16.71 8.32
N LEU A 7 -9.14 16.00 9.44
CA LEU A 7 -10.31 15.30 10.00
C LEU A 7 -11.49 16.25 10.28
N SER A 8 -11.20 17.51 10.58
CA SER A 8 -12.22 18.56 10.77
C SER A 8 -13.10 18.82 9.55
N GLU A 9 -12.63 18.47 8.36
CA GLU A 9 -13.41 18.59 7.10
C GLU A 9 -14.50 17.51 6.98
N THR A 10 -14.46 16.49 7.84
CA THR A 10 -15.47 15.40 7.92
C THR A 10 -15.87 14.82 6.56
N LYS A 11 -14.87 14.56 5.69
CA LYS A 11 -15.08 13.98 4.35
C LYS A 11 -15.43 12.48 4.44
N VAL A 12 -16.57 12.15 5.05
CA VAL A 12 -16.97 10.77 5.34
C VAL A 12 -17.04 9.91 4.09
N ASP A 13 -17.54 10.45 2.99
CA ASP A 13 -17.61 9.71 1.70
C ASP A 13 -16.21 9.32 1.19
N GLU A 14 -15.20 10.16 1.40
CA GLU A 14 -13.81 9.84 1.05
C GLU A 14 -13.23 8.79 1.99
N TRP A 15 -13.58 8.84 3.28
CA TRP A 15 -13.15 7.82 4.25
C TRP A 15 -13.71 6.44 3.88
N ASP A 16 -15.00 6.36 3.60
CA ASP A 16 -15.66 5.12 3.20
C ASP A 16 -15.04 4.56 1.92
N ARG A 17 -14.82 5.40 0.92
CA ARG A 17 -14.17 4.99 -0.34
C ARG A 17 -12.73 4.51 -0.12
N MET A 18 -11.95 5.16 0.75
CA MET A 18 -10.59 4.69 1.08
C MET A 18 -10.62 3.33 1.77
N ILE A 19 -11.55 3.11 2.70
CA ILE A 19 -11.72 1.82 3.39
C ILE A 19 -12.12 0.73 2.37
N ASP A 20 -13.11 1.02 1.54
CA ASP A 20 -13.61 0.07 0.54
C ASP A 20 -12.53 -0.32 -0.47
N ILE A 21 -11.80 0.63 -1.00
CA ILE A 21 -10.79 0.38 -2.03
C ILE A 21 -9.50 -0.18 -1.41
N ASN A 22 -8.96 0.46 -0.38
CA ASN A 22 -7.64 0.12 0.12
C ASN A 22 -7.62 -1.11 1.04
N ILE A 23 -8.71 -1.34 1.80
CA ILE A 23 -8.80 -2.47 2.74
C ILE A 23 -9.60 -3.61 2.11
N LYS A 24 -10.88 -3.38 1.79
CA LYS A 24 -11.74 -4.44 1.24
C LYS A 24 -11.22 -4.94 -0.11
N GLY A 25 -10.66 -4.06 -0.96
CA GLY A 25 -10.04 -4.46 -2.22
C GLY A 25 -8.92 -5.47 -2.04
N VAL A 26 -8.05 -5.29 -1.03
CA VAL A 26 -6.99 -6.26 -0.68
C VAL A 26 -7.61 -7.58 -0.20
N LEU A 27 -8.60 -7.52 0.70
CA LEU A 27 -9.28 -8.72 1.21
C LEU A 27 -9.98 -9.50 0.09
N TYR A 28 -10.59 -8.83 -0.87
CA TYR A 28 -11.23 -9.48 -2.02
C TYR A 28 -10.19 -10.16 -2.93
N GLY A 29 -9.05 -9.52 -3.14
CA GLY A 29 -7.93 -10.14 -3.87
C GLY A 29 -7.41 -11.40 -3.17
N ILE A 30 -7.25 -11.35 -1.86
CA ILE A 30 -6.87 -12.52 -1.05
C ILE A 30 -7.94 -13.63 -1.16
N ALA A 31 -9.22 -13.29 -0.97
CA ALA A 31 -10.31 -14.25 -1.04
C ALA A 31 -10.40 -14.95 -2.40
N ALA A 32 -10.10 -14.24 -3.48
CA ALA A 32 -10.11 -14.80 -4.82
C ALA A 32 -8.90 -15.72 -5.11
N ALA A 33 -7.70 -15.33 -4.66
CA ALA A 33 -6.48 -16.04 -5.02
C ALA A 33 -6.11 -17.17 -4.03
N LEU A 34 -6.43 -17.02 -2.75
CA LEU A 34 -6.00 -17.95 -1.70
C LEU A 34 -6.44 -19.41 -1.96
N PRO A 35 -7.70 -19.71 -2.36
CA PRO A 35 -8.09 -21.10 -2.65
C PRO A 35 -7.27 -21.73 -3.78
N VAL A 36 -6.92 -20.93 -4.80
CA VAL A 36 -6.08 -21.38 -5.93
C VAL A 36 -4.67 -21.69 -5.46
N PHE A 37 -4.06 -20.80 -4.68
CA PHE A 37 -2.72 -20.99 -4.15
C PHE A 37 -2.63 -22.17 -3.19
N GLN A 38 -3.66 -22.39 -2.36
CA GLN A 38 -3.75 -23.57 -1.49
C GLN A 38 -3.85 -24.87 -2.31
N GLN A 39 -4.68 -24.90 -3.35
CA GLN A 39 -4.82 -26.08 -4.21
C GLN A 39 -3.52 -26.44 -4.93
N GLN A 40 -2.80 -25.45 -5.45
CA GLN A 40 -1.52 -25.67 -6.15
C GLN A 40 -0.31 -25.80 -5.20
N ASN A 41 -0.54 -25.62 -3.89
CA ASN A 41 0.50 -25.61 -2.85
C ASN A 41 1.67 -24.67 -3.18
N SER A 42 1.36 -23.54 -3.80
CA SER A 42 2.33 -22.47 -4.10
C SER A 42 1.62 -21.18 -4.46
N GLY A 43 2.23 -20.05 -4.13
CA GLY A 43 1.70 -18.74 -4.47
C GLY A 43 2.51 -17.62 -3.87
N HIS A 44 2.23 -16.39 -4.31
CA HIS A 44 2.86 -15.20 -3.74
C HIS A 44 1.87 -14.04 -3.76
N PHE A 45 1.46 -13.59 -2.58
CA PHE A 45 0.70 -12.35 -2.41
C PHE A 45 1.67 -11.18 -2.32
N ILE A 46 1.46 -10.15 -3.13
CA ILE A 46 2.20 -8.89 -3.03
C ILE A 46 1.20 -7.76 -2.86
N ASN A 47 1.13 -7.22 -1.67
CA ASN A 47 0.20 -6.16 -1.32
C ASN A 47 0.92 -4.82 -1.26
N ILE A 48 0.31 -3.80 -1.87
CA ILE A 48 0.87 -2.45 -1.93
C ILE A 48 0.32 -1.62 -0.75
N SER A 49 1.16 -1.45 0.27
CA SER A 49 0.90 -0.52 1.36
C SER A 49 1.46 0.88 1.01
N SER A 50 2.21 1.49 1.88
CA SER A 50 2.86 2.79 1.74
C SER A 50 3.80 3.02 2.93
N VAL A 51 4.74 3.96 2.83
CA VAL A 51 5.41 4.52 4.00
C VAL A 51 4.41 5.11 5.00
N ALA A 52 3.22 5.53 4.54
CA ALA A 52 2.10 5.91 5.40
C ALA A 52 1.49 4.74 6.18
N GLY A 53 1.88 3.49 5.90
CA GLY A 53 1.54 2.29 6.68
C GLY A 53 2.53 1.94 7.79
N ILE A 54 3.61 2.72 7.96
CA ILE A 54 4.59 2.60 9.07
C ILE A 54 4.81 3.92 9.80
N LYS A 55 4.38 5.04 9.21
CA LYS A 55 4.43 6.37 9.82
C LYS A 55 3.22 7.17 9.35
N VAL A 56 2.51 7.81 10.27
CA VAL A 56 1.30 8.57 9.91
C VAL A 56 1.64 9.78 9.05
N PHE A 57 1.03 9.86 7.87
CA PHE A 57 1.11 11.04 7.00
C PHE A 57 0.22 12.16 7.56
N SER A 58 0.83 13.15 8.15
CA SER A 58 0.14 14.23 8.86
C SER A 58 0.71 15.60 8.44
N PRO A 59 -0.13 16.65 8.36
CA PRO A 59 -1.58 16.64 8.60
C PRO A 59 -2.39 16.10 7.43
N GLY A 60 -3.63 15.67 7.71
CA GLY A 60 -4.66 15.34 6.72
C GLY A 60 -4.65 13.90 6.21
N GLY A 61 -3.56 13.15 6.39
CA GLY A 61 -3.45 11.77 5.91
C GLY A 61 -3.83 10.70 6.94
N THR A 62 -4.55 11.04 8.01
CA THR A 62 -4.83 10.12 9.11
C THR A 62 -5.61 8.89 8.65
N VAL A 63 -6.71 9.07 7.91
CA VAL A 63 -7.53 7.94 7.45
C VAL A 63 -6.78 7.13 6.38
N TYR A 64 -6.12 7.80 5.44
CA TYR A 64 -5.26 7.12 4.47
C TYR A 64 -4.20 6.25 5.16
N SER A 65 -3.47 6.82 6.12
CA SER A 65 -2.49 6.06 6.90
C SER A 65 -3.13 4.86 7.60
N GLY A 66 -4.28 5.04 8.24
CA GLY A 66 -5.03 3.94 8.86
C GLY A 66 -5.30 2.81 7.88
N THR A 67 -5.72 3.11 6.64
CA THR A 67 -5.93 2.08 5.63
C THR A 67 -4.64 1.37 5.22
N LYS A 68 -3.51 2.08 5.16
CA LYS A 68 -2.21 1.49 4.79
C LYS A 68 -1.58 0.68 5.93
N TYR A 69 -1.76 1.09 7.18
CA TYR A 69 -1.45 0.24 8.35
C TYR A 69 -2.26 -1.06 8.32
N ALA A 70 -3.56 -0.96 7.99
CA ALA A 70 -4.41 -2.14 7.85
C ALA A 70 -3.90 -3.12 6.78
N VAL A 71 -3.44 -2.62 5.62
CA VAL A 71 -2.85 -3.48 4.56
C VAL A 71 -1.61 -4.19 5.06
N SER A 72 -0.72 -3.51 5.79
CA SER A 72 0.48 -4.13 6.37
C SER A 72 0.10 -5.22 7.38
N ALA A 73 -0.84 -4.92 8.29
CA ALA A 73 -1.32 -5.90 9.29
C ALA A 73 -2.01 -7.11 8.64
N ILE A 74 -2.84 -6.89 7.61
CA ILE A 74 -3.51 -7.97 6.88
C ILE A 74 -2.48 -8.87 6.18
N THR A 75 -1.46 -8.27 5.56
CA THR A 75 -0.42 -9.04 4.85
C THR A 75 0.41 -9.87 5.82
N GLU A 76 0.77 -9.30 6.97
CA GLU A 76 1.51 -10.03 8.01
C GLU A 76 0.66 -11.15 8.61
N GLY A 77 -0.62 -10.89 8.90
CA GLY A 77 -1.55 -11.95 9.36
C GLY A 77 -1.69 -13.06 8.34
N LEU A 78 -1.87 -12.72 7.06
CA LEU A 78 -1.95 -13.68 5.97
C LEU A 78 -0.69 -14.56 5.91
N ARG A 79 0.50 -13.97 6.01
CA ARG A 79 1.79 -14.69 6.01
C ARG A 79 1.82 -15.80 7.07
N HIS A 80 1.31 -15.51 8.27
CA HIS A 80 1.26 -16.50 9.36
C HIS A 80 0.22 -17.60 9.12
N GLU A 81 -0.87 -17.30 8.43
CA GLU A 81 -1.98 -18.23 8.24
C GLU A 81 -1.80 -19.19 7.05
N VAL A 82 -1.05 -18.77 6.01
CA VAL A 82 -0.95 -19.55 4.76
C VAL A 82 0.16 -20.61 4.77
N GLY A 83 1.06 -20.58 5.74
CA GLY A 83 2.15 -21.55 5.86
C GLY A 83 3.29 -21.36 4.85
N GLY A 84 4.29 -22.25 4.88
CA GLY A 84 5.54 -22.11 4.15
C GLY A 84 5.49 -22.31 2.62
N ALA A 85 4.36 -22.67 2.05
CA ALA A 85 4.22 -22.89 0.60
C ALA A 85 3.73 -21.63 -0.15
N ILE A 86 3.18 -20.66 0.57
CA ILE A 86 2.64 -19.41 -0.01
C ILE A 86 3.36 -18.25 0.68
N ARG A 87 3.95 -17.37 -0.15
CA ARG A 87 4.67 -16.18 0.32
C ARG A 87 3.73 -14.96 0.41
N ALA A 88 4.06 -14.02 1.27
CA ALA A 88 3.32 -12.75 1.39
C ALA A 88 4.27 -11.59 1.62
N THR A 89 4.29 -10.64 0.69
CA THR A 89 5.16 -9.46 0.69
C THR A 89 4.32 -8.17 0.78
N THR A 90 4.73 -7.26 1.64
CA THR A 90 4.23 -5.88 1.67
C THR A 90 5.23 -4.97 0.97
N ILE A 91 4.80 -4.21 -0.03
CA ILE A 91 5.59 -3.13 -0.61
C ILE A 91 5.13 -1.81 0.00
N LEU A 92 6.06 -1.00 0.49
CA LEU A 92 5.79 0.25 1.19
C LEU A 92 6.46 1.44 0.45
N PRO A 93 5.89 1.90 -0.67
CA PRO A 93 6.44 3.01 -1.41
C PRO A 93 6.26 4.35 -0.69
N GLY A 94 7.20 5.26 -0.90
CA GLY A 94 7.04 6.70 -0.69
C GLY A 94 6.26 7.34 -1.84
N ALA A 95 6.65 8.57 -2.22
CA ALA A 95 6.04 9.26 -3.34
C ALA A 95 6.40 8.59 -4.68
N VAL A 96 5.38 8.11 -5.41
CA VAL A 96 5.51 7.47 -6.72
C VAL A 96 4.68 8.25 -7.73
N ASP A 97 5.26 8.57 -8.88
CA ASP A 97 4.54 9.29 -9.94
C ASP A 97 3.40 8.43 -10.49
N SER A 98 2.20 8.83 -10.14
CA SER A 98 0.94 8.15 -10.48
C SER A 98 -0.24 9.10 -10.30
N GLU A 99 -1.41 8.66 -10.74
CA GLU A 99 -2.66 9.41 -10.56
C GLU A 99 -3.16 9.45 -9.11
N LEU A 100 -2.53 8.73 -8.19
CA LEU A 100 -2.87 8.70 -6.76
C LEU A 100 -2.91 10.11 -6.14
N LYS A 101 -2.05 11.01 -6.61
CA LYS A 101 -1.96 12.41 -6.19
C LYS A 101 -3.23 13.25 -6.45
N PHE A 102 -4.17 12.77 -7.25
CA PHE A 102 -5.41 13.48 -7.60
C PHE A 102 -6.63 13.02 -6.79
N GLY A 103 -6.46 12.19 -5.77
CA GLY A 103 -7.57 11.60 -5.02
C GLY A 103 -8.28 12.52 -4.02
N SER A 104 -7.71 13.70 -3.69
CA SER A 104 -8.24 14.60 -2.66
C SER A 104 -9.21 15.63 -3.23
N SER A 105 -10.37 15.82 -2.60
CA SER A 105 -11.31 16.90 -2.94
C SER A 105 -11.04 18.20 -2.16
N HIS A 106 -10.29 18.13 -1.06
CA HIS A 106 -9.89 19.33 -0.29
C HIS A 106 -8.76 20.06 -1.02
N GLU A 107 -9.04 21.26 -1.54
CA GLU A 107 -8.17 22.00 -2.46
C GLU A 107 -6.76 22.23 -1.90
N GLN A 108 -6.66 22.74 -0.67
CA GLN A 108 -5.36 23.00 -0.06
C GLN A 108 -4.52 21.72 0.10
N SER A 109 -5.14 20.63 0.52
CA SER A 109 -4.45 19.32 0.63
C SER A 109 -4.06 18.77 -0.73
N ALA A 110 -4.90 18.92 -1.75
CA ALA A 110 -4.60 18.50 -3.12
C ALA A 110 -3.38 19.24 -3.68
N ASN A 111 -3.27 20.54 -3.42
CA ASN A 111 -2.11 21.33 -3.83
C ASN A 111 -0.83 20.89 -3.08
N ASN A 112 -0.90 20.73 -1.77
CA ASN A 112 0.23 20.26 -0.96
C ASN A 112 0.71 18.86 -1.42
N VAL A 113 -0.22 17.96 -1.77
CA VAL A 113 0.11 16.63 -2.32
C VAL A 113 0.81 16.76 -3.67
N LYS A 114 0.32 17.62 -4.58
CA LYS A 114 0.98 17.83 -5.87
C LYS A 114 2.41 18.33 -5.71
N ASP A 115 2.64 19.27 -4.79
CA ASP A 115 3.97 19.80 -4.51
C ASP A 115 4.88 18.73 -3.93
N PHE A 116 4.40 17.94 -2.98
CA PHE A 116 5.14 16.81 -2.40
C PHE A 116 5.53 15.78 -3.47
N TYR A 117 4.65 15.52 -4.45
CA TYR A 117 4.89 14.56 -5.53
C TYR A 117 5.83 15.04 -6.63
N GLN A 118 6.31 16.30 -6.59
CA GLN A 118 7.35 16.77 -7.53
C GLN A 118 8.67 16.00 -7.39
N GLN A 119 8.91 15.39 -6.24
CA GLN A 119 10.08 14.56 -5.97
C GLN A 119 9.83 13.04 -6.16
N ALA A 120 8.67 12.66 -6.71
CA ALA A 120 8.26 11.27 -6.82
C ALA A 120 9.20 10.43 -7.69
N ILE A 121 9.41 9.17 -7.30
CA ILE A 121 10.10 8.19 -8.15
C ILE A 121 9.15 7.63 -9.21
N SER A 122 9.72 7.07 -10.27
CA SER A 122 8.95 6.36 -11.30
C SER A 122 8.27 5.11 -10.72
N SER A 123 7.07 4.80 -11.22
CA SER A 123 6.36 3.55 -10.93
C SER A 123 7.18 2.30 -11.31
N ASP A 124 8.07 2.41 -12.31
CA ASP A 124 9.03 1.36 -12.67
C ASP A 124 9.95 0.97 -11.50
N SER A 125 10.31 1.91 -10.62
CA SER A 125 11.12 1.61 -9.42
C SER A 125 10.38 0.68 -8.47
N VAL A 126 9.06 0.84 -8.34
CA VAL A 126 8.22 -0.07 -7.54
C VAL A 126 8.09 -1.42 -8.23
N ALA A 127 7.90 -1.43 -9.56
CA ALA A 127 7.81 -2.67 -10.34
C ALA A 127 9.09 -3.52 -10.21
N ARG A 128 10.27 -2.91 -10.24
CA ARG A 128 11.54 -3.63 -10.01
C ARG A 128 11.64 -4.21 -8.59
N ALA A 129 11.16 -3.51 -7.58
CA ALA A 129 11.13 -4.04 -6.21
C ALA A 129 10.19 -5.24 -6.09
N ILE A 130 9.05 -5.20 -6.77
CA ILE A 130 8.11 -6.33 -6.88
C ILE A 130 8.77 -7.52 -7.58
N ALA A 131 9.41 -7.28 -8.74
CA ALA A 131 10.12 -8.31 -9.49
C ALA A 131 11.21 -8.97 -8.63
N TYR A 132 11.99 -8.18 -7.90
CA TYR A 132 12.98 -8.71 -6.96
C TYR A 132 12.37 -9.67 -5.94
N ALA A 133 11.22 -9.34 -5.35
CA ALA A 133 10.54 -10.22 -4.39
C ALA A 133 10.04 -11.52 -5.06
N ILE A 134 9.52 -11.42 -6.29
CA ILE A 134 9.03 -12.58 -7.04
C ILE A 134 10.16 -13.56 -7.39
N GLU A 135 11.30 -13.03 -7.83
CA GLU A 135 12.44 -13.79 -8.33
C GLU A 135 13.21 -14.54 -7.24
N GLN A 136 12.91 -14.32 -5.97
CA GLN A 136 13.56 -15.07 -4.89
C GLN A 136 13.22 -16.57 -4.96
N PRO A 137 14.13 -17.45 -4.53
CA PRO A 137 13.85 -18.87 -4.37
C PRO A 137 12.62 -19.14 -3.50
N ALA A 138 11.98 -20.27 -3.68
CA ALA A 138 10.72 -20.61 -3.01
C ALA A 138 10.83 -20.69 -1.47
N ASP A 139 12.03 -20.91 -0.94
CA ASP A 139 12.35 -20.96 0.49
C ASP A 139 12.73 -19.58 1.07
N VAL A 140 12.68 -18.52 0.25
CA VAL A 140 12.94 -17.13 0.65
C VAL A 140 11.66 -16.30 0.55
N ASP A 141 11.20 -15.80 1.68
CA ASP A 141 10.03 -14.91 1.75
C ASP A 141 10.48 -13.48 2.13
N ILE A 142 10.41 -12.58 1.16
CA ILE A 142 10.64 -11.15 1.40
C ILE A 142 9.37 -10.57 2.03
N ASN A 143 9.42 -10.23 3.30
CA ASN A 143 8.22 -9.82 4.03
C ASN A 143 7.86 -8.37 3.78
N GLU A 144 8.85 -7.46 3.72
CA GLU A 144 8.63 -6.04 3.49
C GLU A 144 9.72 -5.43 2.60
N ILE A 145 9.32 -4.53 1.71
CA ILE A 145 10.25 -3.66 0.96
C ILE A 145 9.79 -2.22 1.11
N VAL A 146 10.61 -1.41 1.77
CA VAL A 146 10.39 0.03 1.90
C VAL A 146 11.28 0.75 0.89
N LEU A 147 10.70 1.58 0.03
CA LEU A 147 11.44 2.38 -0.95
C LEU A 147 10.88 3.80 -1.04
N ARG A 148 11.78 4.77 -1.14
CA ARG A 148 11.45 6.21 -1.18
C ARG A 148 12.28 6.93 -2.24
N PRO A 149 11.84 8.10 -2.70
CA PRO A 149 12.77 9.08 -3.23
C PRO A 149 13.89 9.36 -2.23
N THR A 150 15.13 9.46 -2.69
CA THR A 150 16.30 9.71 -1.80
C THR A 150 16.21 11.02 -1.03
N VAL A 151 15.40 11.96 -1.52
CA VAL A 151 15.16 13.28 -0.92
C VAL A 151 13.92 13.32 -0.03
N GLN A 152 13.22 12.21 0.14
CA GLN A 152 12.03 12.12 0.99
C GLN A 152 12.42 11.74 2.42
N ASP A 153 12.26 12.67 3.37
CA ASP A 153 12.56 12.47 4.79
C ASP A 153 11.52 11.64 5.55
N PHE A 154 10.30 11.62 5.05
CA PHE A 154 9.14 10.92 5.65
C PHE A 154 8.98 9.52 5.10
#